data_dae66bd0d0ecb058a7d3f195d1b01b70
#
_entry.id   dae66bd0d0ecb058a7d3f195d1b01b70
#
_cell.length_a   1.000
_cell.length_b   1.000
_cell.length_c   1.000
_cell.angle_alpha   90.00
_cell.angle_beta   90.00
_cell.angle_gamma   90.00
#
_symmetry.space_group_name_H-M   'P 1'
#
loop_
_entity.id
_entity.type
_entity.pdbx_description
1 polymer ?
#
loop_
_entity_poly.entity_id
_entity_poly.type
_entity_poly.pdbx_seq_one_letter_code
_entity_poly.pdbx_strand_id
1 'polypeptide(L)'
;MVDLARQLESIDHDGRRLAEAVRANPDGRVVSCPDWSGADLLAHVSGFARYLTDLLAGRADRNAEFPKVPPDEAAQTYDADLARLVATLRDTPPDAEVPHWAVVQQVAASWQRRAVHELAVHRWDAETIGGDPAPIDQDVALDGIAEFFEVFVTTGIAAGLVAPARATLVLEITDAGTRRVEHLPDPGPETTLRGTASDLMLALWRRRDPLAFHVDGRRGLLEHWHSI
;
A
#
# COMPACT_ATOMS: atom_id res chain seq x y z
N MET A 1 -13.59 -5.48 8.93
CA MET A 1 -12.87 -4.19 9.07
C MET A 1 -12.02 -4.31 10.32
N VAL A 2 -10.72 -4.11 10.21
CA VAL A 2 -9.79 -4.14 11.35
C VAL A 2 -10.14 -2.97 12.28
N ASP A 3 -10.13 -3.19 13.60
CA ASP A 3 -10.38 -2.15 14.60
C ASP A 3 -9.38 -1.00 14.49
N LEU A 4 -9.83 0.24 14.70
CA LEU A 4 -8.98 1.45 14.58
C LEU A 4 -7.74 1.38 15.46
N ALA A 5 -7.86 0.87 16.70
CA ALA A 5 -6.71 0.75 17.59
C ALA A 5 -5.62 -0.15 16.98
N ARG A 6 -6.01 -1.28 16.41
CA ARG A 6 -5.09 -2.20 15.74
C ARG A 6 -4.49 -1.60 14.45
N GLN A 7 -5.28 -0.78 13.72
CA GLN A 7 -4.76 -0.05 12.56
C GLN A 7 -3.66 0.94 12.97
N LEU A 8 -3.89 1.71 14.04
CA LEU A 8 -2.91 2.68 14.55
C LEU A 8 -1.63 2.00 15.08
N GLU A 9 -1.78 0.85 15.74
CA GLU A 9 -0.63 0.03 16.18
C GLU A 9 0.18 -0.46 14.99
N SER A 10 -0.48 -0.92 13.92
CA SER A 10 0.18 -1.37 12.69
C SER A 10 0.94 -0.23 12.01
N ILE A 11 0.32 0.96 11.88
CA ILE A 11 0.95 2.15 11.30
C ILE A 11 2.21 2.54 12.09
N ASP A 12 2.13 2.63 13.42
CA ASP A 12 3.28 2.99 14.27
C ASP A 12 4.38 1.93 14.19
N HIS A 13 4.02 0.65 14.27
CA HIS A 13 4.96 -0.47 14.18
C HIS A 13 5.72 -0.49 12.85
N ASP A 14 4.98 -0.49 11.73
CA ASP A 14 5.58 -0.58 10.40
C ASP A 14 6.37 0.68 10.07
N GLY A 15 5.88 1.87 10.47
CA GLY A 15 6.60 3.11 10.30
C GLY A 15 7.95 3.15 11.03
N ARG A 16 8.01 2.64 12.28
CA ARG A 16 9.27 2.55 13.03
C ARG A 16 10.24 1.57 12.40
N ARG A 17 9.78 0.39 12.01
CA ARG A 17 10.62 -0.63 11.34
C ARG A 17 11.17 -0.14 10.00
N LEU A 18 10.36 0.59 9.23
CA LEU A 18 10.81 1.25 8.01
C LEU A 18 11.99 2.19 8.31
N ALA A 19 11.84 3.07 9.30
CA ALA A 19 12.90 4.02 9.66
C ALA A 19 14.15 3.32 10.17
N GLU A 20 14.03 2.26 10.95
CA GLU A 20 15.15 1.44 11.43
C GLU A 20 15.91 0.81 10.26
N ALA A 21 15.21 0.20 9.30
CA ALA A 21 15.81 -0.42 8.12
C ALA A 21 16.54 0.62 7.25
N VAL A 22 15.94 1.78 7.01
CA VAL A 22 16.57 2.87 6.25
C VAL A 22 17.79 3.42 6.97
N ARG A 23 17.73 3.65 8.28
CA ARG A 23 18.86 4.17 9.07
C ARG A 23 20.08 3.22 9.08
N ALA A 24 19.83 1.91 8.97
CA ALA A 24 20.90 0.93 8.86
C ALA A 24 21.65 1.01 7.51
N ASN A 25 20.97 1.43 6.43
CA ASN A 25 21.57 1.56 5.10
C ASN A 25 20.85 2.63 4.26
N PRO A 26 21.03 3.93 4.56
CA PRO A 26 20.29 5.01 3.90
C PRO A 26 20.59 5.16 2.40
N ASP A 27 21.78 4.79 1.97
CA ASP A 27 22.22 4.85 0.56
C ASP A 27 21.89 3.56 -0.20
N GLY A 28 21.35 2.55 0.49
CA GLY A 28 20.98 1.28 -0.12
C GLY A 28 19.84 1.45 -1.12
N ARG A 29 19.92 0.73 -2.24
CA ARG A 29 18.92 0.81 -3.31
C ARG A 29 17.64 0.07 -2.93
N VAL A 30 16.49 0.72 -3.13
CA VAL A 30 15.17 0.10 -2.98
C VAL A 30 14.89 -0.78 -4.20
N VAL A 31 14.72 -2.09 -3.99
CA VAL A 31 14.59 -3.07 -5.11
C VAL A 31 13.35 -2.78 -5.98
N SER A 32 12.23 -2.44 -5.36
CA SER A 32 10.95 -2.15 -6.04
C SER A 32 10.90 -0.76 -6.70
N CYS A 33 11.76 0.15 -6.25
CA CYS A 33 11.89 1.52 -6.77
C CYS A 33 13.36 1.80 -7.11
N PRO A 34 13.87 1.29 -8.24
CA PRO A 34 15.31 1.24 -8.52
C PRO A 34 16.01 2.59 -8.63
N ASP A 35 15.25 3.68 -8.79
CA ASP A 35 15.79 5.05 -8.79
C ASP A 35 15.85 5.66 -7.38
N TRP A 36 15.38 4.95 -6.35
CA TRP A 36 15.32 5.41 -4.97
C TRP A 36 16.40 4.75 -4.12
N SER A 37 17.02 5.56 -3.27
CA SER A 37 17.76 5.13 -2.09
C SER A 37 16.79 4.91 -0.90
N GLY A 38 17.28 4.30 0.17
CA GLY A 38 16.52 4.24 1.42
C GLY A 38 16.15 5.62 1.94
N ALA A 39 17.05 6.60 1.80
CA ALA A 39 16.78 7.98 2.21
C ALA A 39 15.65 8.63 1.36
N ASP A 40 15.58 8.34 0.07
CA ASP A 40 14.48 8.81 -0.79
C ASP A 40 13.14 8.16 -0.39
N LEU A 41 13.16 6.86 -0.04
CA LEU A 41 11.98 6.16 0.47
C LEU A 41 11.47 6.79 1.77
N LEU A 42 12.37 7.09 2.72
CA LEU A 42 12.01 7.75 3.98
C LEU A 42 11.42 9.14 3.73
N ALA A 43 11.99 9.89 2.78
CA ALA A 43 11.51 11.20 2.36
C ALA A 43 10.09 11.13 1.76
N HIS A 44 9.82 10.11 0.93
CA HIS A 44 8.50 9.87 0.36
C HIS A 44 7.45 9.60 1.45
N VAL A 45 7.74 8.68 2.38
CA VAL A 45 6.80 8.33 3.45
C VAL A 45 6.60 9.48 4.45
N SER A 46 7.65 10.30 4.70
CA SER A 46 7.51 11.55 5.45
C SER A 46 6.57 12.53 4.75
N GLY A 47 6.70 12.67 3.43
CA GLY A 47 5.78 13.48 2.60
C GLY A 47 4.34 12.99 2.69
N PHE A 48 4.11 11.68 2.59
CA PHE A 48 2.78 11.09 2.79
C PHE A 48 2.21 11.38 4.19
N ALA A 49 3.03 11.20 5.25
CA ALA A 49 2.59 11.46 6.63
C ALA A 49 2.18 12.93 6.85
N ARG A 50 2.95 13.87 6.31
CA ARG A 50 2.63 15.32 6.35
C ARG A 50 1.37 15.64 5.57
N TYR A 51 1.27 15.12 4.33
CA TYR A 51 0.10 15.32 3.49
C TYR A 51 -1.18 14.84 4.17
N LEU A 52 -1.18 13.59 4.65
CA LEU A 52 -2.38 13.03 5.27
C LEU A 52 -2.75 13.74 6.57
N THR A 53 -1.76 14.13 7.37
CA THR A 53 -1.98 14.97 8.56
C THR A 53 -2.67 16.30 8.21
N ASP A 54 -2.23 16.96 7.14
CA ASP A 54 -2.79 18.23 6.71
C ASP A 54 -4.17 18.07 6.06
N LEU A 55 -4.38 16.99 5.31
CA LEU A 55 -5.67 16.68 4.72
C LEU A 55 -6.74 16.42 5.79
N LEU A 56 -6.42 15.58 6.78
CA LEU A 56 -7.33 15.28 7.90
C LEU A 56 -7.65 16.54 8.74
N ALA A 57 -6.73 17.48 8.80
CA ALA A 57 -6.93 18.78 9.45
C ALA A 57 -7.59 19.84 8.56
N GLY A 58 -7.99 19.49 7.34
CA GLY A 58 -8.61 20.42 6.36
C GLY A 58 -7.66 21.47 5.80
N ARG A 59 -6.34 21.24 5.85
CA ARG A 59 -5.31 22.15 5.35
C ARG A 59 -4.76 21.79 3.97
N ALA A 60 -5.03 20.59 3.46
CA ALA A 60 -4.63 20.14 2.13
C ALA A 60 -5.83 19.76 1.27
N ASP A 61 -5.68 19.87 -0.05
CA ASP A 61 -6.63 19.35 -1.03
C ASP A 61 -6.36 17.89 -1.35
N ARG A 62 -7.43 17.12 -1.67
CA ARG A 62 -7.33 15.69 -2.01
C ARG A 62 -6.46 15.39 -3.24
N ASN A 63 -6.27 16.36 -4.12
CA ASN A 63 -5.48 16.25 -5.33
C ASN A 63 -4.10 16.92 -5.19
N ALA A 64 -3.75 17.44 -3.98
CA ALA A 64 -2.44 17.99 -3.76
C ALA A 64 -1.36 16.89 -3.87
N GLU A 65 -0.24 17.22 -4.47
CA GLU A 65 0.94 16.35 -4.42
C GLU A 65 1.45 16.25 -2.96
N PHE A 66 2.07 15.12 -2.65
CA PHE A 66 2.76 14.99 -1.37
C PHE A 66 3.87 16.03 -1.26
N PRO A 67 4.03 16.66 -0.10
CA PRO A 67 5.15 17.57 0.12
C PRO A 67 6.48 16.88 -0.21
N LYS A 68 7.32 17.50 -1.03
CA LYS A 68 8.67 17.01 -1.30
C LYS A 68 9.55 17.33 -0.10
N VAL A 69 9.81 16.30 0.69
CA VAL A 69 10.70 16.41 1.86
C VAL A 69 12.11 16.06 1.40
N PRO A 70 13.12 16.93 1.63
CA PRO A 70 14.51 16.55 1.37
C PRO A 70 14.92 15.34 2.22
N PRO A 71 15.74 14.39 1.70
CA PRO A 71 16.15 13.20 2.45
C PRO A 71 16.85 13.48 3.78
N ASP A 72 17.68 14.51 3.85
CA ASP A 72 18.37 14.94 5.07
C ASP A 72 17.39 15.55 6.11
N GLU A 73 16.35 16.24 5.66
CA GLU A 73 15.26 16.70 6.53
C GLU A 73 14.44 15.52 7.03
N ALA A 74 14.05 14.60 6.14
CA ALA A 74 13.29 13.41 6.51
C ALA A 74 14.02 12.56 7.55
N ALA A 75 15.34 12.39 7.42
CA ALA A 75 16.15 11.67 8.39
C ALA A 75 16.06 12.26 9.81
N GLN A 76 15.81 13.56 9.93
CA GLN A 76 15.71 14.28 11.21
C GLN A 76 14.28 14.34 11.74
N THR A 77 13.27 14.39 10.87
CA THR A 77 11.90 14.74 11.26
C THR A 77 10.91 13.58 11.19
N TYR A 78 11.26 12.46 10.53
CA TYR A 78 10.35 11.35 10.24
C TYR A 78 9.63 10.82 11.50
N ASP A 79 10.34 10.63 12.60
CA ASP A 79 9.71 10.11 13.83
C ASP A 79 8.63 11.06 14.36
N ALA A 80 8.86 12.38 14.23
CA ALA A 80 7.87 13.38 14.60
C ALA A 80 6.70 13.45 13.61
N ASP A 81 6.95 13.26 12.32
CA ASP A 81 5.92 13.22 11.27
C ASP A 81 5.03 11.98 11.44
N LEU A 82 5.63 10.80 11.70
CA LEU A 82 4.89 9.57 12.01
C LEU A 82 4.04 9.71 13.28
N ALA A 83 4.62 10.20 14.36
CA ALA A 83 3.90 10.39 15.62
C ALA A 83 2.72 11.35 15.46
N ARG A 84 2.90 12.42 14.69
CA ARG A 84 1.84 13.39 14.37
C ARG A 84 0.73 12.75 13.54
N LEU A 85 1.08 11.96 12.53
CA LEU A 85 0.11 11.22 11.71
C LEU A 85 -0.73 10.28 12.59
N VAL A 86 -0.09 9.45 13.41
CA VAL A 86 -0.78 8.51 14.32
C VAL A 86 -1.71 9.25 15.29
N ALA A 87 -1.27 10.37 15.86
CA ALA A 87 -2.11 11.20 16.74
C ALA A 87 -3.31 11.78 15.98
N THR A 88 -3.09 12.34 14.78
CA THR A 88 -4.16 12.92 13.97
C THR A 88 -5.19 11.86 13.55
N LEU A 89 -4.75 10.67 13.12
CA LEU A 89 -5.64 9.56 12.78
C LEU A 89 -6.47 9.09 14.00
N ARG A 90 -5.86 9.07 15.19
CA ARG A 90 -6.54 8.71 16.44
C ARG A 90 -7.64 9.72 16.82
N ASP A 91 -7.33 11.01 16.64
CA ASP A 91 -8.20 12.11 17.05
C ASP A 91 -9.31 12.41 16.02
N THR A 92 -9.19 11.84 14.79
CA THR A 92 -10.19 12.02 13.72
C THR A 92 -11.21 10.89 13.76
N PRO A 93 -12.51 11.17 13.97
CA PRO A 93 -13.54 10.13 13.93
C PRO A 93 -13.55 9.40 12.58
N PRO A 94 -13.71 8.07 12.55
CA PRO A 94 -13.67 7.29 11.30
C PRO A 94 -14.72 7.72 10.26
N ASP A 95 -15.84 8.25 10.69
CA ASP A 95 -16.96 8.73 9.88
C ASP A 95 -16.87 10.24 9.54
N ALA A 96 -15.82 10.93 10.02
CA ALA A 96 -15.60 12.33 9.65
C ALA A 96 -15.43 12.43 8.12
N GLU A 97 -16.12 13.41 7.53
CA GLU A 97 -16.04 13.68 6.09
C GLU A 97 -14.63 14.18 5.73
N VAL A 98 -13.92 13.38 4.93
CA VAL A 98 -12.58 13.71 4.43
C VAL A 98 -12.52 13.37 2.94
N PRO A 99 -12.22 14.34 2.08
CA PRO A 99 -12.13 14.10 0.64
C PRO A 99 -11.06 13.05 0.32
N HIS A 100 -11.37 12.10 -0.57
CA HIS A 100 -10.46 11.08 -1.05
C HIS A 100 -10.29 11.17 -2.56
N TRP A 101 -9.10 10.88 -3.08
CA TRP A 101 -8.82 10.91 -4.52
C TRP A 101 -9.50 9.78 -5.28
N ALA A 102 -9.77 8.65 -4.61
CA ALA A 102 -10.37 7.47 -5.22
C ALA A 102 -11.91 7.48 -5.14
N VAL A 103 -12.53 6.60 -5.91
CA VAL A 103 -13.98 6.36 -5.92
C VAL A 103 -14.37 5.47 -4.74
N VAL A 104 -14.24 6.01 -3.53
CA VAL A 104 -14.54 5.34 -2.26
C VAL A 104 -15.36 6.26 -1.37
N GLN A 105 -15.76 5.79 -0.19
CA GLN A 105 -16.38 6.66 0.81
C GLN A 105 -15.42 7.79 1.19
N GLN A 106 -15.93 9.03 1.15
CA GLN A 106 -15.16 10.25 1.43
C GLN A 106 -15.11 10.51 2.94
N VAL A 107 -14.53 9.57 3.68
CA VAL A 107 -14.44 9.58 5.15
C VAL A 107 -13.05 9.23 5.63
N ALA A 108 -12.73 9.61 6.88
CA ALA A 108 -11.44 9.37 7.50
C ALA A 108 -11.05 7.87 7.52
N ALA A 109 -12.02 6.96 7.70
CA ALA A 109 -11.78 5.52 7.69
C ALA A 109 -11.10 5.02 6.39
N SER A 110 -11.41 5.64 5.23
CA SER A 110 -10.77 5.29 3.96
C SER A 110 -9.28 5.63 3.97
N TRP A 111 -8.91 6.75 4.60
CA TRP A 111 -7.53 7.17 4.74
C TRP A 111 -6.77 6.41 5.84
N GLN A 112 -7.47 6.05 6.94
CA GLN A 112 -6.92 5.18 7.99
C GLN A 112 -6.50 3.84 7.39
N ARG A 113 -7.38 3.23 6.58
CA ARG A 113 -7.09 2.00 5.83
C ARG A 113 -5.91 2.17 4.88
N ARG A 114 -5.89 3.25 4.07
CA ARG A 114 -4.79 3.53 3.14
C ARG A 114 -3.45 3.67 3.85
N ALA A 115 -3.42 4.36 5.02
CA ALA A 115 -2.20 4.54 5.79
C ALA A 115 -1.60 3.21 6.29
N VAL A 116 -2.43 2.25 6.70
CA VAL A 116 -1.96 0.90 7.08
C VAL A 116 -1.19 0.25 5.94
N HIS A 117 -1.79 0.22 4.74
CA HIS A 117 -1.17 -0.47 3.60
C HIS A 117 0.04 0.28 3.05
N GLU A 118 0.02 1.61 3.07
CA GLU A 118 1.15 2.45 2.69
C GLU A 118 2.38 2.13 3.54
N LEU A 119 2.22 2.15 4.87
CA LEU A 119 3.32 1.87 5.79
C LEU A 119 3.78 0.41 5.70
N ALA A 120 2.86 -0.55 5.56
CA ALA A 120 3.20 -1.97 5.48
C ALA A 120 4.02 -2.30 4.21
N VAL A 121 3.61 -1.79 3.05
CA VAL A 121 4.32 -2.01 1.78
C VAL A 121 5.69 -1.32 1.81
N HIS A 122 5.76 -0.08 2.26
CA HIS A 122 7.03 0.65 2.30
C HIS A 122 7.97 0.19 3.43
N ARG A 123 7.48 -0.38 4.52
CA ARG A 123 8.30 -1.11 5.50
C ARG A 123 8.98 -2.31 4.81
N TRP A 124 8.21 -3.08 4.04
CA TRP A 124 8.76 -4.20 3.28
C TRP A 124 9.81 -3.72 2.26
N ASP A 125 9.53 -2.65 1.52
CA ASP A 125 10.48 -2.03 0.58
C ASP A 125 11.80 -1.64 1.29
N ALA A 126 11.73 -1.00 2.46
CA ALA A 126 12.89 -0.61 3.25
C ALA A 126 13.71 -1.83 3.73
N GLU A 127 13.04 -2.88 4.21
CA GLU A 127 13.70 -4.09 4.70
C GLU A 127 14.40 -4.87 3.57
N THR A 128 13.93 -4.77 2.30
CA THR A 128 14.63 -5.39 1.16
C THR A 128 16.04 -4.83 0.96
N ILE A 129 16.33 -3.61 1.43
CA ILE A 129 17.66 -3.01 1.38
C ILE A 129 18.66 -3.84 2.22
N GLY A 130 18.18 -4.44 3.31
CA GLY A 130 18.97 -5.34 4.17
C GLY A 130 18.98 -6.80 3.71
N GLY A 131 18.13 -7.18 2.75
CA GLY A 131 18.14 -8.48 2.08
C GLY A 131 17.07 -9.48 2.50
N ASP A 132 16.46 -9.39 3.68
CA ASP A 132 15.46 -10.37 4.16
C ASP A 132 14.27 -9.68 4.84
N PRO A 133 13.31 -9.18 4.05
CA PRO A 133 12.15 -8.49 4.58
C PRO A 133 11.18 -9.45 5.27
N ALA A 134 10.67 -9.06 6.43
CA ALA A 134 9.61 -9.81 7.09
C ALA A 134 8.30 -9.74 6.26
N PRO A 135 7.50 -10.82 6.24
CA PRO A 135 6.19 -10.78 5.58
C PRO A 135 5.30 -9.70 6.18
N ILE A 136 4.35 -9.22 5.38
CA ILE A 136 3.26 -8.37 5.87
C ILE A 136 2.33 -9.23 6.72
N ASP A 137 1.83 -8.66 7.83
CA ASP A 137 0.84 -9.34 8.70
C ASP A 137 -0.34 -9.85 7.85
N GLN A 138 -0.79 -11.08 8.12
CA GLN A 138 -1.80 -11.75 7.30
C GLN A 138 -3.10 -10.93 7.19
N ASP A 139 -3.60 -10.37 8.29
CA ASP A 139 -4.85 -9.60 8.28
C ASP A 139 -4.68 -8.30 7.50
N VAL A 140 -3.52 -7.64 7.61
CA VAL A 140 -3.16 -6.45 6.83
C VAL A 140 -3.06 -6.80 5.35
N ALA A 141 -2.42 -7.92 5.01
CA ALA A 141 -2.26 -8.35 3.64
C ALA A 141 -3.59 -8.73 2.99
N LEU A 142 -4.49 -9.42 3.71
CA LEU A 142 -5.83 -9.76 3.22
C LEU A 142 -6.66 -8.50 2.93
N ASP A 143 -6.62 -7.51 3.82
CA ASP A 143 -7.31 -6.23 3.61
C ASP A 143 -6.63 -5.40 2.51
N GLY A 144 -5.30 -5.46 2.39
CA GLY A 144 -4.55 -4.80 1.32
C GLY A 144 -4.84 -5.36 -0.07
N ILE A 145 -5.05 -6.68 -0.19
CA ILE A 145 -5.56 -7.31 -1.42
C ILE A 145 -6.95 -6.76 -1.75
N ALA A 146 -7.82 -6.65 -0.74
CA ALA A 146 -9.16 -6.08 -0.94
C ALA A 146 -9.09 -4.61 -1.39
N GLU A 147 -8.29 -3.78 -0.71
CA GLU A 147 -8.10 -2.38 -1.07
C GLU A 147 -7.60 -2.22 -2.51
N PHE A 148 -6.67 -3.06 -2.95
CA PHE A 148 -6.13 -3.00 -4.30
C PHE A 148 -7.24 -3.02 -5.36
N PHE A 149 -8.18 -3.96 -5.27
CA PHE A 149 -9.28 -4.07 -6.22
C PHE A 149 -10.37 -3.01 -6.01
N GLU A 150 -10.79 -2.82 -4.76
CA GLU A 150 -11.88 -1.90 -4.40
C GLU A 150 -11.53 -0.43 -4.65
N VAL A 151 -10.26 -0.06 -4.46
CA VAL A 151 -9.81 1.33 -4.56
C VAL A 151 -9.07 1.57 -5.88
N PHE A 152 -7.96 0.89 -6.11
CA PHE A 152 -7.06 1.22 -7.21
C PHE A 152 -7.58 0.73 -8.57
N VAL A 153 -7.98 -0.54 -8.66
CA VAL A 153 -8.52 -1.07 -9.93
C VAL A 153 -9.81 -0.34 -10.31
N THR A 154 -10.73 -0.19 -9.34
CA THR A 154 -12.01 0.50 -9.58
C THR A 154 -11.81 1.95 -10.01
N THR A 155 -10.94 2.69 -9.30
CA THR A 155 -10.64 4.09 -9.64
C THR A 155 -9.89 4.20 -10.97
N GLY A 156 -8.92 3.31 -11.22
CA GLY A 156 -8.17 3.27 -12.47
C GLY A 156 -9.06 3.02 -13.70
N ILE A 157 -10.03 2.10 -13.58
CA ILE A 157 -11.03 1.85 -14.64
C ILE A 157 -11.92 3.10 -14.83
N ALA A 158 -12.43 3.68 -13.74
CA ALA A 158 -13.28 4.87 -13.79
C ALA A 158 -12.56 6.08 -14.40
N ALA A 159 -11.27 6.21 -14.16
CA ALA A 159 -10.42 7.27 -14.73
C ALA A 159 -9.91 6.96 -16.16
N GLY A 160 -10.19 5.77 -16.71
CA GLY A 160 -9.67 5.35 -18.02
C GLY A 160 -8.18 5.05 -18.05
N LEU A 161 -7.54 4.90 -16.87
CA LEU A 161 -6.12 4.57 -16.72
C LEU A 161 -5.85 3.08 -16.83
N VAL A 162 -6.84 2.27 -16.45
CA VAL A 162 -6.81 0.80 -16.55
C VAL A 162 -7.81 0.36 -17.60
N ALA A 163 -7.32 -0.33 -18.63
CA ALA A 163 -8.20 -0.87 -19.66
C ALA A 163 -9.07 -2.01 -19.07
N PRO A 164 -10.39 -1.96 -19.21
CA PRO A 164 -11.24 -3.07 -18.81
C PRO A 164 -10.84 -4.35 -19.56
N ALA A 165 -10.69 -5.43 -18.81
CA ALA A 165 -10.44 -6.75 -19.37
C ALA A 165 -11.61 -7.69 -19.08
N ARG A 166 -11.99 -8.56 -20.04
CA ARG A 166 -12.86 -9.69 -19.74
C ARG A 166 -12.00 -10.84 -19.21
N ALA A 167 -11.76 -10.82 -17.91
CA ALA A 167 -10.91 -11.79 -17.23
C ALA A 167 -11.38 -12.00 -15.78
N THR A 168 -11.10 -13.17 -15.24
CA THR A 168 -11.30 -13.49 -13.83
C THR A 168 -9.95 -13.84 -13.22
N LEU A 169 -9.55 -13.09 -12.21
CA LEU A 169 -8.38 -13.40 -11.40
C LEU A 169 -8.82 -14.13 -10.12
N VAL A 170 -8.20 -15.26 -9.85
CA VAL A 170 -8.42 -16.03 -8.64
C VAL A 170 -7.15 -16.01 -7.82
N LEU A 171 -7.24 -15.58 -6.58
CA LEU A 171 -6.16 -15.62 -5.60
C LEU A 171 -6.41 -16.76 -4.62
N GLU A 172 -5.60 -17.83 -4.68
CA GLU A 172 -5.62 -18.91 -3.70
C GLU A 172 -4.64 -18.57 -2.56
N ILE A 173 -5.20 -18.15 -1.43
CA ILE A 173 -4.45 -17.63 -0.29
C ILE A 173 -4.16 -18.80 0.67
N THR A 174 -2.93 -19.31 0.62
CA THR A 174 -2.57 -20.60 1.22
C THR A 174 -2.50 -20.59 2.74
N ASP A 175 -2.05 -19.50 3.34
CA ASP A 175 -1.92 -19.33 4.79
C ASP A 175 -3.24 -18.97 5.47
N ALA A 176 -4.20 -18.39 4.73
CA ALA A 176 -5.55 -18.13 5.22
C ALA A 176 -6.53 -19.28 4.87
N GLY A 177 -6.15 -20.20 3.99
CA GLY A 177 -7.03 -21.26 3.51
C GLY A 177 -8.26 -20.74 2.77
N THR A 178 -8.17 -19.56 2.13
CA THR A 178 -9.27 -18.88 1.46
C THR A 178 -8.99 -18.65 -0.02
N ARG A 179 -10.06 -18.32 -0.76
CA ARG A 179 -10.00 -18.02 -2.19
C ARG A 179 -10.72 -16.69 -2.44
N ARG A 180 -10.07 -15.77 -3.12
CA ARG A 180 -10.69 -14.50 -3.59
C ARG A 180 -10.83 -14.54 -5.10
N VAL A 181 -11.98 -14.10 -5.62
CA VAL A 181 -12.30 -14.06 -7.05
C VAL A 181 -12.61 -12.63 -7.44
N GLU A 182 -11.87 -12.10 -8.41
CA GLU A 182 -12.05 -10.76 -8.95
C GLU A 182 -12.36 -10.78 -10.45
N HIS A 183 -13.35 -10.04 -10.86
CA HIS A 183 -13.70 -9.82 -12.26
C HIS A 183 -13.16 -8.46 -12.73
N LEU A 184 -12.60 -8.39 -13.95
CA LEU A 184 -11.81 -7.23 -14.39
C LEU A 184 -12.35 -6.56 -15.67
N PRO A 185 -13.45 -5.77 -15.63
CA PRO A 185 -14.54 -5.76 -14.65
C PRO A 185 -15.54 -6.89 -14.90
N ASP A 186 -15.55 -7.45 -16.11
CA ASP A 186 -16.49 -8.50 -16.53
C ASP A 186 -15.88 -9.89 -16.38
N PRO A 187 -16.68 -10.91 -16.03
CA PRO A 187 -16.23 -12.29 -16.01
C PRO A 187 -15.64 -12.72 -17.36
N GLY A 188 -14.54 -13.46 -17.31
CA GLY A 188 -13.84 -13.98 -18.49
C GLY A 188 -12.99 -15.20 -18.15
N PRO A 189 -12.05 -15.58 -19.03
CA PRO A 189 -11.14 -16.68 -18.75
C PRO A 189 -10.42 -16.50 -17.40
N GLU A 190 -10.42 -17.57 -16.61
CA GLU A 190 -9.85 -17.59 -15.27
C GLU A 190 -8.32 -17.67 -15.32
N THR A 191 -7.67 -16.95 -14.42
CA THR A 191 -6.25 -17.06 -14.12
C THR A 191 -6.10 -17.15 -12.62
N THR A 192 -5.51 -18.22 -12.14
CA THR A 192 -5.28 -18.47 -10.70
C THR A 192 -3.85 -18.19 -10.34
N LEU A 193 -3.66 -17.43 -9.27
CA LEU A 193 -2.38 -17.15 -8.63
C LEU A 193 -2.42 -17.69 -7.20
N ARG A 194 -1.41 -18.49 -6.81
CA ARG A 194 -1.37 -19.15 -5.50
C ARG A 194 -0.16 -18.69 -4.69
N GLY A 195 -0.41 -18.26 -3.43
CA GLY A 195 0.64 -17.80 -2.52
C GLY A 195 0.10 -17.50 -1.13
N THR A 196 0.96 -17.02 -0.23
CA THR A 196 0.53 -16.45 1.06
C THR A 196 -0.16 -15.11 0.85
N ALA A 197 -0.92 -14.63 1.84
CA ALA A 197 -1.55 -13.32 1.77
C ALA A 197 -0.53 -12.21 1.51
N SER A 198 0.59 -12.22 2.25
CA SER A 198 1.68 -11.26 2.07
C SER A 198 2.27 -11.32 0.66
N ASP A 199 2.56 -12.51 0.16
CA ASP A 199 3.14 -12.69 -1.18
C ASP A 199 2.22 -12.18 -2.27
N LEU A 200 0.93 -12.50 -2.18
CA LEU A 200 -0.07 -12.08 -3.17
C LEU A 200 -0.31 -10.56 -3.13
N MET A 201 -0.39 -9.97 -1.95
CA MET A 201 -0.45 -8.50 -1.83
C MET A 201 0.77 -7.85 -2.49
N LEU A 202 1.98 -8.30 -2.16
CA LEU A 202 3.22 -7.77 -2.72
C LEU A 202 3.32 -7.98 -4.24
N ALA A 203 2.78 -9.08 -4.77
CA ALA A 203 2.69 -9.32 -6.21
C ALA A 203 1.73 -8.34 -6.89
N LEU A 204 0.57 -8.07 -6.32
CA LEU A 204 -0.36 -7.06 -6.82
C LEU A 204 0.29 -5.67 -6.89
N TRP A 205 1.09 -5.31 -5.89
CA TRP A 205 1.84 -4.06 -5.83
C TRP A 205 3.19 -4.08 -6.56
N ARG A 206 3.50 -5.11 -7.36
CA ARG A 206 4.75 -5.26 -8.12
C ARG A 206 6.03 -5.26 -7.27
N ARG A 207 5.92 -5.62 -6.02
CA ARG A 207 7.05 -5.87 -5.12
C ARG A 207 7.62 -7.27 -5.26
N ARG A 208 6.81 -8.19 -5.75
CA ARG A 208 7.21 -9.53 -6.17
C ARG A 208 6.74 -9.79 -7.59
N ASP A 209 7.53 -10.54 -8.34
CA ASP A 209 7.13 -10.95 -9.70
C ASP A 209 5.95 -11.94 -9.61
N PRO A 210 4.75 -11.59 -10.09
CA PRO A 210 3.61 -12.51 -10.06
C PRO A 210 3.85 -13.79 -10.87
N LEU A 211 4.76 -13.77 -11.84
CA LEU A 211 5.10 -14.94 -12.65
C LEU A 211 6.04 -15.93 -11.93
N ALA A 212 6.65 -15.52 -10.82
CA ALA A 212 7.44 -16.40 -9.96
C ALA A 212 6.57 -17.33 -9.10
N PHE A 213 5.25 -17.07 -9.01
CA PHE A 213 4.30 -17.90 -8.29
C PHE A 213 3.74 -19.03 -9.16
N HIS A 214 3.02 -19.96 -8.53
CA HIS A 214 2.23 -20.92 -9.28
C HIS A 214 1.06 -20.21 -9.96
N VAL A 215 1.07 -20.21 -11.29
CA VAL A 215 0.05 -19.57 -12.13
C VAL A 215 -0.62 -20.63 -12.99
N ASP A 216 -1.94 -20.76 -12.85
CA ASP A 216 -2.78 -21.56 -13.77
C ASP A 216 -3.65 -20.61 -14.59
N GLY A 217 -3.66 -20.77 -15.91
CA GLY A 217 -4.42 -19.92 -16.85
C GLY A 217 -3.55 -18.92 -17.65
N ARG A 218 -4.06 -17.72 -17.88
CA ARG A 218 -3.47 -16.73 -18.80
C ARG A 218 -2.38 -15.89 -18.13
N ARG A 219 -1.11 -16.26 -18.28
CA ARG A 219 0.04 -15.50 -17.76
C ARG A 219 0.07 -14.04 -18.26
N GLY A 220 -0.33 -13.77 -19.50
CA GLY A 220 -0.38 -12.43 -20.07
C GLY A 220 -1.30 -11.45 -19.31
N LEU A 221 -2.29 -11.94 -18.54
CA LEU A 221 -3.07 -11.08 -17.65
C LEU A 221 -2.19 -10.46 -16.56
N LEU A 222 -1.22 -11.21 -16.04
CA LEU A 222 -0.33 -10.77 -14.97
C LEU A 222 0.83 -9.89 -15.50
N GLU A 223 1.22 -10.06 -16.76
CA GLU A 223 2.26 -9.25 -17.40
C GLU A 223 1.83 -7.79 -17.60
N HIS A 224 0.56 -7.56 -17.89
CA HIS A 224 0.01 -6.22 -18.17
C HIS A 224 -0.57 -5.51 -16.94
N TRP A 225 -0.39 -6.07 -15.76
CA TRP A 225 -0.98 -5.58 -14.51
C TRP A 225 -0.35 -4.27 -13.97
N HIS A 226 0.62 -3.67 -14.62
CA HIS A 226 1.45 -2.58 -14.08
C HIS A 226 1.01 -1.17 -14.47
N SER A 227 -0.21 -0.98 -14.88
CA SER A 227 -0.71 0.33 -15.30
C SER A 227 -1.55 1.03 -14.24
N ILE A 228 -1.33 0.71 -12.95
CA ILE A 228 -2.02 1.39 -11.85
C ILE A 228 -1.01 2.24 -11.11
#